data_8e1266ae176f8f57324bbfb0134ee6a4
#
_entry.id   8e1266ae176f8f57324bbfb0134ee6a4
#
_cell.length_a   1.000
_cell.length_b   1.000
_cell.length_c   1.000
_cell.angle_alpha   90.00
_cell.angle_beta   90.00
_cell.angle_gamma   90.00
#
_symmetry.space_group_name_H-M   'P 1'
#
loop_
_entity.id
_entity.type
_entity.pdbx_description
1 polymer ?
#
loop_
_entity_poly.entity_id
_entity_poly.type
_entity_poly.pdbx_seq_one_letter_code
_entity_poly.pdbx_strand_id
1 'polypeptide(L)'
;MDVSIAAARTQPANRLRSLQGLGIICGFAAGAWLGAAEAPTKLVTAGISPMVVSLGMVVGVFLARWTVPTLIQGTSYVFDDVRQAPHLVIWAIIAGCMWAVANTLTIFAIRDIGLSIAFPLWNTNSLLGIFWGFLLFDELRGAGARRWFGVLGGALVMF
;
A
#
# COMPACT_ATOMS: atom_id res chain seq x y z
N MET A 1 -5.46 23.50 -1.22
CA MET A 1 -5.70 22.35 -2.11
C MET A 1 -5.60 22.70 -3.60
N ASP A 2 -5.75 23.97 -3.99
CA ASP A 2 -5.75 24.38 -5.43
C ASP A 2 -4.36 24.55 -6.07
N VAL A 3 -3.31 24.80 -5.29
CA VAL A 3 -1.96 25.06 -5.83
C VAL A 3 -1.33 23.78 -6.43
N SER A 4 -1.60 22.62 -5.85
CA SER A 4 -1.10 21.32 -6.33
C SER A 4 -1.74 20.92 -7.67
N ILE A 5 -3.02 21.22 -7.85
CA ILE A 5 -3.76 20.91 -9.09
C ILE A 5 -3.34 21.85 -10.23
N ALA A 6 -3.02 23.10 -9.92
CA ALA A 6 -2.54 24.08 -10.89
C ALA A 6 -1.14 23.71 -11.40
N ALA A 7 -0.24 23.25 -10.53
CA ALA A 7 1.11 22.83 -10.89
C ALA A 7 1.10 21.56 -11.80
N ALA A 8 0.14 20.65 -11.63
CA ALA A 8 -0.01 19.48 -12.48
C ALA A 8 -0.47 19.83 -13.91
N ARG A 9 -1.18 20.94 -14.11
CA ARG A 9 -1.66 21.38 -15.43
C ARG A 9 -0.58 21.97 -16.32
N THR A 10 0.54 22.38 -15.77
CA THR A 10 1.65 23.04 -16.51
C THR A 10 2.77 22.09 -16.92
N GLN A 11 2.70 20.80 -16.55
CA GLN A 11 3.73 19.84 -16.93
C GLN A 11 3.56 19.35 -18.37
N PRO A 12 4.67 19.28 -19.18
CA PRO A 12 4.60 18.80 -20.53
C PRO A 12 4.10 17.35 -20.58
N ALA A 13 3.22 17.03 -21.52
CA ALA A 13 2.52 15.74 -21.65
C ALA A 13 3.47 14.52 -21.61
N ASN A 14 4.70 14.67 -22.12
CA ASN A 14 5.72 13.62 -22.09
C ASN A 14 6.22 13.31 -20.66
N ARG A 15 6.30 14.30 -19.80
CA ARG A 15 6.73 14.11 -18.40
C ARG A 15 5.66 13.40 -17.58
N LEU A 16 4.38 13.72 -17.82
CA LEU A 16 3.26 13.02 -17.19
C LEU A 16 3.18 11.55 -17.62
N ARG A 17 3.39 11.24 -18.89
CA ARG A 17 3.44 9.86 -19.40
C ARG A 17 4.61 9.07 -18.80
N SER A 18 5.77 9.68 -18.66
CA SER A 18 6.94 9.08 -18.02
C SER A 18 6.70 8.79 -16.53
N LEU A 19 6.08 9.71 -15.79
CA LEU A 19 5.72 9.52 -14.38
C LEU A 19 4.66 8.44 -14.20
N GLN A 20 3.67 8.36 -15.09
CA GLN A 20 2.67 7.28 -15.07
C GLN A 20 3.31 5.92 -15.34
N GLY A 21 4.21 5.83 -16.33
CA GLY A 21 4.95 4.60 -16.61
C GLY A 21 5.80 4.14 -15.42
N LEU A 22 6.51 5.08 -14.79
CA LEU A 22 7.29 4.79 -13.59
C LEU A 22 6.40 4.32 -12.43
N GLY A 23 5.24 4.96 -12.22
CA GLY A 23 4.27 4.55 -11.21
C GLY A 23 3.76 3.13 -11.42
N ILE A 24 3.47 2.73 -12.66
CA ILE A 24 3.04 1.37 -13.00
C ILE A 24 4.16 0.36 -12.69
N ILE A 25 5.40 0.65 -13.10
CA ILE A 25 6.55 -0.23 -12.83
C ILE A 25 6.78 -0.37 -11.31
N CYS A 26 6.74 0.73 -10.57
CA CYS A 26 6.87 0.70 -9.11
C CYS A 26 5.75 -0.10 -8.45
N GLY A 27 4.50 0.05 -8.93
CA GLY A 27 3.35 -0.70 -8.42
C GLY A 27 3.50 -2.20 -8.66
N PHE A 28 3.91 -2.60 -9.87
CA PHE A 28 4.16 -4.00 -10.20
C PHE A 28 5.31 -4.58 -9.35
N ALA A 29 6.42 -3.86 -9.26
CA ALA A 29 7.57 -4.29 -8.44
C ALA A 29 7.20 -4.42 -6.96
N ALA A 30 6.41 -3.49 -6.42
CA ALA A 30 5.92 -3.54 -5.04
C ALA A 30 5.03 -4.76 -4.82
N GLY A 31 4.11 -5.08 -5.75
CA GLY A 31 3.26 -6.26 -5.67
C GLY A 31 4.06 -7.57 -5.72
N ALA A 32 5.01 -7.68 -6.63
CA ALA A 32 5.89 -8.85 -6.73
C ALA A 32 6.74 -9.04 -5.46
N TRP A 33 7.29 -7.95 -4.92
CA TRP A 33 8.08 -7.98 -3.69
C TRP A 33 7.24 -8.35 -2.47
N LEU A 34 6.01 -7.83 -2.38
CA LEU A 34 5.08 -8.16 -1.32
C LEU A 34 4.71 -9.65 -1.34
N GLY A 35 4.39 -10.18 -2.53
CA GLY A 35 4.11 -11.62 -2.69
C GLY A 35 5.30 -12.51 -2.29
N ALA A 36 6.52 -12.10 -2.63
CA ALA A 36 7.73 -12.81 -2.23
C ALA A 36 7.97 -12.75 -0.71
N ALA A 37 7.61 -11.62 -0.06
CA ALA A 37 7.75 -11.47 1.39
C ALA A 37 6.76 -12.33 2.19
N GLU A 38 5.58 -12.61 1.62
CA GLU A 38 4.55 -13.44 2.27
C GLU A 38 4.80 -14.95 2.12
N ALA A 39 5.55 -15.38 1.11
CA ALA A 39 5.80 -16.81 0.88
C ALA A 39 6.45 -17.53 2.09
N PRO A 40 7.47 -16.98 2.77
CA PRO A 40 8.05 -17.59 3.97
C PRO A 40 7.08 -17.69 5.16
N THR A 41 6.06 -16.85 5.21
CA THR A 41 5.09 -16.80 6.33
C THR A 41 4.44 -18.16 6.57
N LYS A 42 4.12 -18.90 5.51
CA LYS A 42 3.55 -20.24 5.63
C LYS A 42 4.50 -21.24 6.32
N LEU A 43 5.77 -21.18 6.01
CA LEU A 43 6.79 -22.04 6.63
C LEU A 43 6.96 -21.73 8.11
N VAL A 44 7.00 -20.46 8.45
CA VAL A 44 7.21 -20.00 9.83
C VAL A 44 6.00 -20.27 10.71
N THR A 45 4.78 -20.13 10.18
CA THR A 45 3.54 -20.41 10.94
C THR A 45 3.35 -21.89 11.25
N ALA A 46 4.10 -22.79 10.63
CA ALA A 46 4.10 -24.22 10.97
C ALA A 46 4.75 -24.51 12.34
N GLY A 47 5.67 -23.66 12.79
CA GLY A 47 6.41 -23.89 14.04
C GLY A 47 6.27 -22.80 15.10
N ILE A 48 5.77 -21.61 14.72
CA ILE A 48 5.68 -20.44 15.60
C ILE A 48 4.25 -19.89 15.58
N SER A 49 3.79 -19.33 16.70
CA SER A 49 2.44 -18.77 16.76
C SER A 49 2.29 -17.56 15.82
N PRO A 50 1.12 -17.35 15.20
CA PRO A 50 0.86 -16.23 14.30
C PRO A 50 1.13 -14.85 14.96
N MET A 51 0.91 -14.73 16.27
CA MET A 51 1.20 -13.49 16.98
C MET A 51 2.68 -13.15 17.00
N VAL A 52 3.56 -14.14 17.20
CA VAL A 52 5.01 -13.95 17.18
C VAL A 52 5.49 -13.62 15.76
N VAL A 53 4.93 -14.28 14.74
CA VAL A 53 5.22 -13.97 13.33
C VAL A 53 4.82 -12.53 13.02
N SER A 54 3.61 -12.12 13.40
CA SER A 54 3.12 -10.74 13.21
C SER A 54 4.04 -9.73 13.89
N LEU A 55 4.44 -9.98 15.13
CA LEU A 55 5.36 -9.10 15.85
C LEU A 55 6.71 -8.98 15.12
N GLY A 56 7.27 -10.09 14.67
CA GLY A 56 8.51 -10.10 13.88
C GLY A 56 8.40 -9.29 12.60
N MET A 57 7.29 -9.44 11.86
CA MET A 57 7.01 -8.67 10.65
C MET A 57 6.90 -7.17 10.94
N VAL A 58 6.19 -6.78 11.99
CA VAL A 58 6.07 -5.36 12.39
C VAL A 58 7.42 -4.76 12.72
N VAL A 59 8.25 -5.48 13.49
CA VAL A 59 9.62 -5.04 13.80
C VAL A 59 10.46 -4.91 12.53
N GLY A 60 10.40 -5.89 11.63
CA GLY A 60 11.12 -5.84 10.36
C GLY A 60 10.70 -4.65 9.48
N VAL A 61 9.40 -4.40 9.37
CA VAL A 61 8.84 -3.24 8.65
C VAL A 61 9.28 -1.93 9.28
N PHE A 62 9.25 -1.84 10.61
CA PHE A 62 9.73 -0.65 11.32
C PHE A 62 11.20 -0.37 11.05
N LEU A 63 12.06 -1.39 11.19
CA LEU A 63 13.49 -1.26 10.93
C LEU A 63 13.75 -0.82 9.48
N ALA A 64 13.12 -1.46 8.51
CA ALA A 64 13.31 -1.13 7.10
C ALA A 64 12.84 0.30 6.77
N ARG A 65 11.66 0.68 7.24
CA ARG A 65 11.07 2.01 6.99
C ARG A 65 11.77 3.14 7.75
N TRP A 66 12.44 2.83 8.85
CA TRP A 66 13.26 3.81 9.55
C TRP A 66 14.65 3.93 8.93
N THR A 67 15.31 2.79 8.71
CA THR A 67 16.72 2.75 8.29
C THR A 67 16.93 3.28 6.89
N VAL A 68 16.12 2.82 5.91
CA VAL A 68 16.31 3.18 4.50
C VAL A 68 16.14 4.68 4.25
N PRO A 69 15.05 5.35 4.66
CA PRO A 69 14.91 6.79 4.50
C PRO A 69 15.97 7.59 5.27
N THR A 70 16.32 7.15 6.49
CA THR A 70 17.34 7.81 7.31
C THR A 70 18.72 7.81 6.65
N LEU A 71 19.09 6.70 6.00
CA LEU A 71 20.35 6.59 5.27
C LEU A 71 20.40 7.45 4.01
N ILE A 72 19.22 7.66 3.35
CA ILE A 72 19.13 8.40 2.09
C ILE A 72 18.97 9.90 2.33
N GLN A 73 18.13 10.31 3.27
CA GLN A 73 17.70 11.71 3.45
C GLN A 73 18.09 12.31 4.81
N GLY A 74 18.62 11.49 5.73
CA GLY A 74 18.84 11.90 7.12
C GLY A 74 17.54 11.86 7.94
N THR A 75 17.60 12.22 9.22
CA THR A 75 16.44 12.21 10.14
C THR A 75 15.74 13.55 10.30
N SER A 76 16.37 14.65 9.89
CA SER A 76 15.84 16.00 10.10
C SER A 76 14.47 16.23 9.45
N TYR A 77 14.27 15.71 8.23
CA TYR A 77 13.00 15.85 7.51
C TYR A 77 11.80 15.26 8.28
N VAL A 78 12.01 14.14 9.00
CA VAL A 78 10.92 13.51 9.79
C VAL A 78 10.44 14.44 10.89
N PHE A 79 11.37 15.10 11.59
CA PHE A 79 11.03 16.05 12.66
C PHE A 79 10.38 17.30 12.12
N ASP A 80 10.82 17.77 10.95
CA ASP A 80 10.24 18.95 10.31
C ASP A 80 8.80 18.67 9.83
N ASP A 81 8.54 17.51 9.21
CA ASP A 81 7.20 17.10 8.79
C ASP A 81 6.25 16.91 9.98
N VAL A 82 6.72 16.25 11.05
CA VAL A 82 5.93 16.08 12.30
C VAL A 82 5.57 17.42 12.93
N ARG A 83 6.48 18.38 12.92
CA ARG A 83 6.20 19.72 13.46
C ARG A 83 5.25 20.55 12.60
N GLN A 84 5.33 20.40 11.28
CA GLN A 84 4.47 21.14 10.34
C GLN A 84 3.03 20.66 10.35
N ALA A 85 2.82 19.36 10.50
CA ALA A 85 1.48 18.77 10.38
C ALA A 85 1.21 17.66 11.42
N PRO A 86 1.18 17.98 12.72
CA PRO A 86 1.03 16.96 13.78
C PRO A 86 -0.31 16.18 13.69
N HIS A 87 -1.35 16.79 13.17
CA HIS A 87 -2.65 16.12 12.97
C HIS A 87 -2.58 14.99 11.93
N LEU A 88 -1.73 15.12 10.91
CA LEU A 88 -1.54 14.04 9.91
C LEU A 88 -0.81 12.84 10.51
N VAL A 89 0.06 13.06 11.49
CA VAL A 89 0.76 11.99 12.20
C VAL A 89 -0.22 11.12 12.98
N ILE A 90 -1.24 11.71 13.60
CA ILE A 90 -2.29 10.96 14.31
C ILE A 90 -3.03 10.03 13.34
N TRP A 91 -3.43 10.53 12.17
CA TRP A 91 -4.06 9.72 11.14
C TRP A 91 -3.14 8.61 10.60
N ALA A 92 -1.85 8.91 10.44
CA ALA A 92 -0.86 7.91 10.02
C ALA A 92 -0.69 6.80 11.08
N ILE A 93 -0.71 7.14 12.37
CA ILE A 93 -0.65 6.16 13.46
C ILE A 93 -1.91 5.27 13.47
N ILE A 94 -3.10 5.87 13.34
CA ILE A 94 -4.36 5.11 13.27
C ILE A 94 -4.34 4.15 12.08
N ALA A 95 -3.93 4.62 10.89
CA ALA A 95 -3.80 3.78 9.72
C ALA A 95 -2.79 2.63 9.92
N GLY A 96 -1.67 2.90 10.58
CA GLY A 96 -0.68 1.89 10.93
C GLY A 96 -1.20 0.83 11.89
N CYS A 97 -1.99 1.23 12.90
CA CYS A 97 -2.65 0.30 13.81
C CYS A 97 -3.68 -0.59 13.08
N MET A 98 -4.50 -0.01 12.21
CA MET A 98 -5.45 -0.76 11.40
C MET A 98 -4.74 -1.77 10.47
N TRP A 99 -3.64 -1.34 9.85
CA TRP A 99 -2.82 -2.22 9.02
C TRP A 99 -2.23 -3.38 9.83
N ALA A 100 -1.73 -3.14 11.04
CA ALA A 100 -1.17 -4.18 11.89
C ALA A 100 -2.21 -5.23 12.28
N VAL A 101 -3.45 -4.82 12.59
CA VAL A 101 -4.57 -5.73 12.85
C VAL A 101 -4.88 -6.57 11.60
N ALA A 102 -5.03 -5.93 10.44
CA ALA A 102 -5.32 -6.61 9.17
C ALA A 102 -4.21 -7.62 8.82
N ASN A 103 -2.94 -7.23 8.97
CA ASN A 103 -1.81 -8.10 8.73
C ASN A 103 -1.80 -9.32 9.66
N THR A 104 -2.10 -9.12 10.94
CA THR A 104 -2.21 -10.23 11.90
C THR A 104 -3.32 -11.21 11.51
N LEU A 105 -4.49 -10.71 11.11
CA LEU A 105 -5.59 -11.54 10.62
C LEU A 105 -5.20 -12.32 9.36
N THR A 106 -4.44 -11.72 8.46
CA THR A 106 -3.92 -12.40 7.27
C THR A 106 -3.01 -13.57 7.64
N ILE A 107 -2.14 -13.41 8.65
CA ILE A 107 -1.26 -14.50 9.10
C ILE A 107 -2.07 -15.66 9.69
N PHE A 108 -3.13 -15.38 10.45
CA PHE A 108 -4.06 -16.41 10.91
C PHE A 108 -4.75 -17.11 9.73
N ALA A 109 -5.23 -16.36 8.75
CA ALA A 109 -5.83 -16.93 7.54
C ALA A 109 -4.84 -17.84 6.78
N ILE A 110 -3.60 -17.39 6.57
CA ILE A 110 -2.55 -18.21 5.92
C ILE A 110 -2.30 -19.50 6.67
N ARG A 111 -2.28 -19.46 8.00
CA ARG A 111 -2.11 -20.64 8.84
C ARG A 111 -3.27 -21.64 8.64
N ASP A 112 -4.51 -21.15 8.73
CA ASP A 112 -5.69 -21.98 8.86
C ASP A 112 -6.23 -22.47 7.51
N ILE A 113 -6.28 -21.62 6.48
CA ILE A 113 -6.80 -21.97 5.13
C ILE A 113 -5.73 -22.06 4.05
N GLY A 114 -4.48 -21.70 4.36
CA GLY A 114 -3.36 -21.73 3.44
C GLY A 114 -3.21 -20.47 2.59
N LEU A 115 -2.00 -20.31 2.07
CA LEU A 115 -1.59 -19.12 1.31
C LEU A 115 -2.41 -18.96 0.00
N SER A 116 -2.67 -20.06 -0.70
CA SER A 116 -3.37 -20.06 -1.99
C SER A 116 -4.80 -19.55 -1.92
N ILE A 117 -5.45 -19.65 -0.75
CA ILE A 117 -6.81 -19.15 -0.54
C ILE A 117 -6.77 -17.78 0.15
N ALA A 118 -5.90 -17.61 1.15
CA ALA A 118 -5.81 -16.37 1.89
C ALA A 118 -5.38 -15.17 1.01
N PHE A 119 -4.50 -15.39 0.05
CA PHE A 119 -3.99 -14.34 -0.84
C PHE A 119 -5.05 -13.73 -1.77
N PRO A 120 -5.83 -14.53 -2.53
CA PRO A 120 -6.95 -13.98 -3.30
C PRO A 120 -7.97 -13.25 -2.42
N LEU A 121 -8.30 -13.78 -1.24
CA LEU A 121 -9.20 -13.09 -0.31
C LEU A 121 -8.62 -11.74 0.16
N TRP A 122 -7.33 -11.67 0.42
CA TRP A 122 -6.68 -10.42 0.79
C TRP A 122 -6.70 -9.39 -0.34
N ASN A 123 -6.65 -9.81 -1.59
CA ASN A 123 -6.74 -8.90 -2.74
C ASN A 123 -8.09 -8.15 -2.83
N THR A 124 -9.10 -8.52 -2.03
CA THR A 124 -10.32 -7.74 -1.85
C THR A 124 -10.05 -6.29 -1.43
N ASN A 125 -8.89 -6.04 -0.78
CA ASN A 125 -8.47 -4.69 -0.40
C ASN A 125 -8.35 -3.76 -1.61
N SER A 126 -8.02 -4.29 -2.80
CA SER A 126 -7.93 -3.53 -4.04
C SER A 126 -9.28 -2.95 -4.47
N LEU A 127 -10.36 -3.71 -4.29
CA LEU A 127 -11.72 -3.23 -4.57
C LEU A 127 -12.13 -2.12 -3.61
N LEU A 128 -11.80 -2.27 -2.33
CA LEU A 128 -12.02 -1.24 -1.32
C LEU A 128 -11.18 0.01 -1.62
N GLY A 129 -9.95 -0.15 -2.09
CA GLY A 129 -9.10 0.95 -2.53
C GLY A 129 -9.72 1.73 -3.69
N ILE A 130 -10.25 1.04 -4.70
CA ILE A 130 -10.96 1.67 -5.82
C ILE A 130 -12.22 2.41 -5.32
N PHE A 131 -12.98 1.79 -4.42
CA PHE A 131 -14.17 2.39 -3.84
C PHE A 131 -13.83 3.69 -3.08
N TRP A 132 -12.80 3.70 -2.24
CA TRP A 132 -12.34 4.89 -1.53
C TRP A 132 -11.76 5.95 -2.48
N GLY A 133 -11.00 5.55 -3.50
CA GLY A 133 -10.49 6.43 -4.55
C GLY A 133 -11.62 7.19 -5.25
N PHE A 134 -12.71 6.48 -5.55
CA PHE A 134 -13.89 7.08 -6.16
C PHE A 134 -14.68 7.98 -5.18
N LEU A 135 -14.94 7.47 -3.96
CA LEU A 135 -15.85 8.14 -3.01
C LEU A 135 -15.24 9.39 -2.36
N LEU A 136 -13.98 9.28 -1.92
CA LEU A 136 -13.32 10.33 -1.14
C LEU A 136 -12.43 11.24 -1.98
N PHE A 137 -11.80 10.70 -3.03
CA PHE A 137 -10.79 11.43 -3.80
C PHE A 137 -11.28 11.83 -5.19
N ASP A 138 -12.49 11.44 -5.58
CA ASP A 138 -13.08 11.77 -6.88
C ASP A 138 -12.19 11.39 -8.10
N GLU A 139 -11.28 10.40 -7.93
CA GLU A 139 -10.26 10.07 -8.91
C GLU A 139 -10.81 9.63 -10.28
N LEU A 140 -12.02 9.05 -10.28
CA LEU A 140 -12.70 8.57 -11.49
C LEU A 140 -13.82 9.50 -11.94
N ARG A 141 -14.04 10.66 -11.30
CA ARG A 141 -15.02 11.65 -11.73
C ARG A 141 -14.62 12.23 -13.08
N GLY A 142 -15.48 12.10 -14.07
CA GLY A 142 -15.21 12.51 -15.46
C GLY A 142 -14.32 11.54 -16.24
N ALA A 143 -13.94 10.41 -15.67
CA ALA A 143 -13.29 9.36 -16.42
C ALA A 143 -14.28 8.70 -17.38
N GLY A 144 -13.96 8.64 -18.67
CA GLY A 144 -14.81 7.96 -19.67
C GLY A 144 -14.97 6.46 -19.34
N ALA A 145 -16.05 5.86 -19.85
CA ALA A 145 -16.39 4.45 -19.64
C ALA A 145 -15.22 3.49 -19.85
N ARG A 146 -14.33 3.79 -20.81
CA ARG A 146 -13.12 2.99 -21.08
C ARG A 146 -12.18 2.87 -19.89
N ARG A 147 -12.02 3.94 -19.10
CA ARG A 147 -11.19 3.91 -17.87
C ARG A 147 -11.86 3.12 -16.77
N TRP A 148 -13.18 3.26 -16.62
CA TRP A 148 -13.95 2.47 -15.69
C TRP A 148 -13.86 0.97 -15.98
N PHE A 149 -14.06 0.56 -17.23
CA PHE A 149 -13.89 -0.83 -17.65
C PHE A 149 -12.47 -1.35 -17.42
N GLY A 150 -11.46 -0.51 -17.64
CA GLY A 150 -10.06 -0.88 -17.39
C GLY A 150 -9.77 -1.12 -15.90
N VAL A 151 -10.25 -0.25 -15.03
CA VAL A 151 -10.03 -0.35 -13.57
C VAL A 151 -10.80 -1.53 -12.98
N LEU A 152 -12.10 -1.63 -13.27
CA LEU A 152 -12.95 -2.70 -12.75
C LEU A 152 -12.57 -4.07 -13.35
N GLY A 153 -12.28 -4.12 -14.65
CA GLY A 153 -11.82 -5.34 -15.33
C GLY A 153 -10.47 -5.80 -14.78
N GLY A 154 -9.52 -4.89 -14.56
CA GLY A 154 -8.25 -5.21 -13.92
C GLY A 154 -8.40 -5.73 -12.49
N ALA A 155 -9.30 -5.12 -11.71
CA ALA A 155 -9.61 -5.59 -10.37
C ALA A 155 -10.24 -6.99 -10.37
N LEU A 156 -11.12 -7.26 -11.33
CA LEU A 156 -11.80 -8.57 -11.46
C LEU A 156 -10.84 -9.69 -11.87
N VAL A 157 -9.83 -9.39 -12.69
CA VAL A 157 -8.82 -10.36 -13.12
C VAL A 157 -7.86 -10.74 -11.98
N MET A 158 -7.77 -9.94 -10.93
CA MET A 158 -6.94 -10.24 -9.75
C MET A 158 -7.62 -11.23 -8.77
N PHE A 159 -8.87 -11.58 -9.00
CA PHE A 159 -9.65 -12.62 -8.29
C PHE A 159 -9.67 -13.91 -9.05
#